data_d34d5992c59adb530ee4bad100099daa
#
_entry.id   d34d5992c59adb530ee4bad100099daa
#
_cell.length_a   1.000
_cell.length_b   1.000
_cell.length_c   1.000
_cell.angle_alpha   90.00
_cell.angle_beta   90.00
_cell.angle_gamma   90.00
#
_symmetry.space_group_name_H-M   'P 1'
#
loop_
_entity.id
_entity.type
_entity.pdbx_description
1 polymer ?
#
loop_
_entity_poly.entity_id
_entity_poly.type
_entity_poly.pdbx_seq_one_letter_code
_entity_poly.pdbx_strand_id
1 'polypeptide(L)'
;MKTGSHHRVAARVLAAVPATALATGLILVLGAPSSSGSGISGQSSGLVPFPAARPAQVASTEEGIIARVKPGVVMIDTRLRYDSEAAAGTGMVINPDGLVLTNNHVIEDATSITATVAGKTYQAQVAGYDKADDIALLRLRGAVRLPAVPVGNSSLVNVGQPVVALGNAGGREVVTAAPGKVAKLNLIVTASDRVGSMTSETLHGMVQASAGLVAGDSGGPLSGTNGVIGMDTAARGSSHQQAAGFAIPINTALSVAGQIAAGAASPDITIGYPPFLGIFTGAGSPAWIRQPMRANTGDSSAIA
;
A
#
# COMPACT_ATOMS: atom_id res chain seq x y z
N MET A 1 4.85 48.58 30.95
CA MET A 1 3.40 48.32 30.80
C MET A 1 3.07 48.21 29.34
N LYS A 2 2.87 46.98 28.82
CA LYS A 2 2.11 46.68 27.59
C LYS A 2 1.79 45.18 27.63
N THR A 3 0.56 44.91 27.73
CA THR A 3 -0.11 43.63 27.92
C THR A 3 -0.10 42.79 26.62
N GLY A 4 0.38 41.56 26.67
CA GLY A 4 0.33 40.59 25.58
C GLY A 4 -1.00 39.83 25.62
N SER A 5 -1.68 39.83 24.51
CA SER A 5 -2.94 39.11 24.27
C SER A 5 -2.66 37.66 23.85
N HIS A 6 -3.11 36.71 24.63
CA HIS A 6 -3.09 35.28 24.26
C HIS A 6 -4.35 34.94 23.44
N HIS A 7 -4.20 34.66 22.15
CA HIS A 7 -5.27 34.06 21.36
C HIS A 7 -5.28 32.55 21.56
N ARG A 8 -6.30 32.08 22.28
CA ARG A 8 -6.66 30.66 22.35
C ARG A 8 -7.45 30.30 21.09
N VAL A 9 -6.91 29.42 20.27
CA VAL A 9 -7.65 28.79 19.17
C VAL A 9 -8.43 27.60 19.72
N ALA A 10 -9.75 27.70 19.69
CA ALA A 10 -10.65 26.64 20.12
C ALA A 10 -10.84 25.63 18.97
N ALA A 11 -10.48 24.37 19.22
CA ALA A 11 -10.76 23.27 18.32
C ALA A 11 -12.27 22.93 18.38
N ARG A 12 -12.96 23.06 17.27
CA ARG A 12 -14.35 22.58 17.12
C ARG A 12 -14.34 21.10 16.73
N VAL A 13 -14.79 20.27 17.67
CA VAL A 13 -15.13 18.87 17.40
C VAL A 13 -16.46 18.84 16.66
N LEU A 14 -16.47 18.34 15.43
CA LEU A 14 -17.70 18.05 14.70
C LEU A 14 -18.13 16.61 15.01
N ALA A 15 -19.25 16.47 15.70
CA ALA A 15 -19.89 15.20 15.98
C ALA A 15 -20.54 14.63 14.71
N ALA A 16 -20.23 13.38 14.39
CA ALA A 16 -20.88 12.62 13.32
C ALA A 16 -22.24 12.08 13.79
N VAL A 17 -23.26 12.31 12.99
CA VAL A 17 -24.62 11.76 13.16
C VAL A 17 -24.69 10.42 12.42
N PRO A 18 -25.18 9.33 13.03
CA PRO A 18 -25.40 8.07 12.31
C PRO A 18 -26.75 8.10 11.58
N ALA A 19 -26.73 7.85 10.28
CA ALA A 19 -27.94 7.60 9.50
C ALA A 19 -28.27 6.10 9.52
N THR A 20 -29.27 5.73 10.32
CA THR A 20 -29.91 4.41 10.30
C THR A 20 -30.98 4.41 9.22
N ALA A 21 -30.83 3.60 8.18
CA ALA A 21 -31.90 3.29 7.23
C ALA A 21 -32.26 1.80 7.37
N LEU A 22 -33.38 1.53 8.05
CA LEU A 22 -34.08 0.26 8.06
C LEU A 22 -34.94 0.16 6.79
N ALA A 23 -34.63 -0.77 5.91
CA ALA A 23 -35.54 -1.18 4.82
C ALA A 23 -36.12 -2.55 5.17
N THR A 24 -37.38 -2.55 5.65
CA THR A 24 -38.17 -3.75 5.90
C THR A 24 -38.87 -4.12 4.60
N GLY A 25 -38.40 -5.17 3.92
CA GLY A 25 -39.05 -5.76 2.76
C GLY A 25 -40.06 -6.84 3.21
N LEU A 26 -41.34 -6.57 3.05
CA LEU A 26 -42.46 -7.50 3.30
C LEU A 26 -42.62 -8.40 2.09
N ILE A 27 -42.39 -9.72 2.23
CA ILE A 27 -42.69 -10.72 1.20
C ILE A 27 -44.09 -11.25 1.45
N LEU A 28 -45.02 -10.91 0.55
CA LEU A 28 -46.39 -11.45 0.55
C LEU A 28 -46.42 -12.76 -0.23
N VAL A 29 -46.66 -13.87 0.47
CA VAL A 29 -46.91 -15.17 -0.15
C VAL A 29 -48.41 -15.31 -0.42
N LEU A 30 -48.79 -15.28 -1.69
CA LEU A 30 -50.18 -15.63 -2.11
C LEU A 30 -50.23 -17.09 -2.53
N GLY A 31 -51.14 -17.82 -1.88
CA GLY A 31 -51.38 -19.25 -2.06
C GLY A 31 -51.99 -19.62 -3.43
N ALA A 32 -51.64 -20.79 -3.91
CA ALA A 32 -52.18 -21.40 -5.10
C ALA A 32 -53.40 -22.30 -4.77
N PRO A 33 -54.40 -22.38 -5.65
CA PRO A 33 -55.43 -23.41 -5.51
C PRO A 33 -55.03 -24.74 -6.15
N SER A 34 -55.35 -25.82 -5.47
CA SER A 34 -55.20 -27.20 -5.92
C SER A 34 -56.22 -27.55 -7.01
N SER A 35 -55.79 -28.16 -8.12
CA SER A 35 -56.62 -28.90 -9.01
C SER A 35 -55.97 -30.29 -9.27
N SER A 36 -56.74 -31.31 -8.97
CA SER A 36 -56.49 -32.73 -9.18
C SER A 36 -56.60 -33.09 -10.69
N GLY A 37 -55.64 -33.89 -11.20
CA GLY A 37 -55.69 -34.45 -12.54
C GLY A 37 -54.67 -35.58 -12.66
N SER A 38 -55.20 -36.83 -12.72
CA SER A 38 -54.43 -38.06 -12.87
C SER A 38 -53.86 -38.22 -14.30
N GLY A 39 -52.61 -38.63 -14.42
CA GLY A 39 -52.02 -39.01 -15.71
C GLY A 39 -50.59 -39.54 -15.48
N ILE A 40 -50.44 -40.88 -15.48
CA ILE A 40 -49.17 -41.59 -15.41
C ILE A 40 -48.50 -41.51 -16.79
N SER A 41 -47.34 -40.91 -16.91
CA SER A 41 -46.36 -41.17 -17.97
C SER A 41 -44.98 -40.84 -17.45
N GLY A 42 -44.12 -41.84 -17.34
CA GLY A 42 -42.75 -41.71 -16.90
C GLY A 42 -41.95 -40.83 -17.86
N GLN A 43 -41.41 -39.73 -17.31
CA GLN A 43 -40.32 -39.01 -17.95
C GLN A 43 -39.18 -38.93 -16.95
N SER A 44 -38.05 -39.53 -17.34
CA SER A 44 -36.78 -39.41 -16.67
C SER A 44 -36.45 -37.92 -16.44
N SER A 45 -36.42 -37.50 -15.17
CA SER A 45 -35.97 -36.17 -14.78
C SER A 45 -34.49 -36.02 -15.15
N GLY A 46 -34.22 -35.50 -16.33
CA GLY A 46 -32.90 -35.03 -16.68
C GLY A 46 -32.52 -33.92 -15.72
N LEU A 47 -31.56 -34.20 -14.85
CA LEU A 47 -30.87 -33.17 -14.08
C LEU A 47 -30.28 -32.18 -15.07
N VAL A 48 -30.85 -30.99 -15.16
CA VAL A 48 -30.28 -29.90 -15.89
C VAL A 48 -28.97 -29.57 -15.16
N PRO A 49 -27.79 -29.76 -15.78
CA PRO A 49 -26.56 -29.40 -15.11
C PRO A 49 -26.58 -27.87 -14.91
N PHE A 50 -26.47 -27.44 -13.65
CA PHE A 50 -26.18 -26.04 -13.37
C PHE A 50 -24.91 -25.67 -14.13
N PRO A 51 -24.90 -24.60 -14.93
CA PRO A 51 -23.68 -24.19 -15.57
C PRO A 51 -22.68 -23.87 -14.46
N ALA A 52 -21.64 -24.67 -14.33
CA ALA A 52 -20.51 -24.37 -13.44
C ALA A 52 -19.97 -22.99 -13.85
N ALA A 53 -20.05 -22.03 -12.95
CA ALA A 53 -19.47 -20.70 -13.17
C ALA A 53 -18.02 -20.90 -13.60
N ARG A 54 -17.70 -20.47 -14.82
CA ARG A 54 -16.35 -20.67 -15.40
C ARG A 54 -15.34 -19.93 -14.51
N PRO A 55 -14.31 -20.61 -13.97
CA PRO A 55 -13.31 -19.95 -13.10
C PRO A 55 -12.63 -18.74 -13.75
N ALA A 56 -12.61 -18.65 -15.08
CA ALA A 56 -12.08 -17.53 -15.82
C ALA A 56 -12.90 -16.22 -15.69
N GLN A 57 -14.21 -16.28 -15.43
CA GLN A 57 -15.04 -15.10 -15.27
C GLN A 57 -14.87 -14.43 -13.91
N VAL A 58 -14.69 -15.21 -12.85
CA VAL A 58 -14.45 -14.69 -11.49
C VAL A 58 -13.10 -13.97 -11.42
N ALA A 59 -12.11 -14.44 -12.17
CA ALA A 59 -10.78 -13.84 -12.17
C ALA A 59 -10.71 -12.43 -12.82
N SER A 60 -11.70 -12.10 -13.66
CA SER A 60 -11.76 -10.80 -14.37
C SER A 60 -12.68 -9.77 -13.70
N THR A 61 -13.43 -10.16 -12.68
CA THR A 61 -14.26 -9.25 -11.88
C THR A 61 -13.40 -8.48 -10.89
N GLU A 62 -13.92 -7.37 -10.39
CA GLU A 62 -13.30 -6.57 -9.33
C GLU A 62 -13.03 -7.45 -8.09
N GLU A 63 -14.02 -8.22 -7.63
CA GLU A 63 -13.88 -9.12 -6.49
C GLU A 63 -12.80 -10.20 -6.74
N GLY A 64 -12.69 -10.70 -7.96
CA GLY A 64 -11.66 -11.66 -8.35
C GLY A 64 -10.26 -11.06 -8.34
N ILE A 65 -10.09 -9.79 -8.72
CA ILE A 65 -8.84 -9.06 -8.61
C ILE A 65 -8.47 -8.87 -7.14
N ILE A 66 -9.43 -8.36 -6.33
CA ILE A 66 -9.24 -8.15 -4.89
C ILE A 66 -8.84 -9.44 -4.19
N ALA A 67 -9.57 -10.52 -4.40
CA ALA A 67 -9.33 -11.81 -3.74
C ALA A 67 -7.93 -12.37 -4.01
N ARG A 68 -7.38 -12.13 -5.20
CA ARG A 68 -6.03 -12.60 -5.58
C ARG A 68 -4.90 -11.72 -5.05
N VAL A 69 -5.13 -10.40 -4.95
CA VAL A 69 -4.07 -9.44 -4.63
C VAL A 69 -4.03 -9.11 -3.14
N LYS A 70 -5.20 -8.95 -2.50
CA LYS A 70 -5.32 -8.55 -1.09
C LYS A 70 -4.48 -9.36 -0.11
N PRO A 71 -4.31 -10.70 -0.23
CA PRO A 71 -3.49 -11.45 0.71
C PRO A 71 -2.02 -11.02 0.76
N GLY A 72 -1.48 -10.49 -0.35
CA GLY A 72 -0.10 -10.02 -0.46
C GLY A 72 0.08 -8.52 -0.20
N VAL A 73 -0.98 -7.79 0.12
CA VAL A 73 -0.89 -6.37 0.49
C VAL A 73 -0.35 -6.24 1.91
N VAL A 74 0.57 -5.31 2.09
CA VAL A 74 1.27 -5.07 3.36
C VAL A 74 0.88 -3.69 3.89
N MET A 75 0.46 -3.61 5.13
CA MET A 75 0.31 -2.33 5.84
C MET A 75 1.65 -1.98 6.48
N ILE A 76 2.16 -0.79 6.21
CA ILE A 76 3.46 -0.32 6.67
C ILE A 76 3.24 0.82 7.66
N ASP A 77 3.84 0.70 8.86
CA ASP A 77 3.86 1.72 9.88
C ASP A 77 5.30 2.11 10.14
N THR A 78 5.58 3.41 10.09
CA THR A 78 6.91 3.98 10.33
C THR A 78 6.89 4.91 11.53
N ARG A 79 7.97 4.91 12.29
CA ARG A 79 8.20 5.88 13.36
C ARG A 79 9.33 6.81 12.98
N LEU A 80 9.08 8.10 13.05
CA LEU A 80 10.06 9.14 12.76
C LEU A 80 10.78 9.56 14.04
N ARG A 81 12.07 9.81 13.95
CA ARG A 81 12.94 9.98 15.14
C ARG A 81 12.71 11.29 15.90
N TYR A 82 12.34 12.37 15.23
CA TYR A 82 12.40 13.71 15.82
C TYR A 82 11.08 14.27 16.34
N ASP A 83 9.94 13.78 15.85
CA ASP A 83 8.63 14.41 16.14
C ASP A 83 7.63 13.49 16.84
N SER A 84 8.01 12.27 17.25
CA SER A 84 7.08 11.25 17.74
C SER A 84 5.93 10.97 16.74
N GLU A 85 6.12 11.40 15.49
CA GLU A 85 5.15 11.18 14.44
C GLU A 85 5.26 9.76 13.91
N ALA A 86 4.13 9.17 13.67
CA ALA A 86 3.98 7.91 12.96
C ALA A 86 3.42 8.21 11.57
N ALA A 87 3.98 7.57 10.55
CA ALA A 87 3.41 7.60 9.22
C ALA A 87 2.97 6.18 8.84
N ALA A 88 1.90 6.11 8.04
CA ALA A 88 1.37 4.87 7.54
C ALA A 88 1.40 4.86 6.01
N GLY A 89 1.73 3.71 5.45
CA GLY A 89 1.72 3.47 4.02
C GLY A 89 1.31 2.04 3.70
N THR A 90 1.50 1.69 2.46
CA THR A 90 1.22 0.35 1.94
C THR A 90 2.45 -0.21 1.26
N GLY A 91 2.50 -1.52 1.13
CA GLY A 91 3.47 -2.24 0.31
C GLY A 91 2.84 -3.48 -0.27
N MET A 92 3.62 -4.22 -1.04
CA MET A 92 3.20 -5.50 -1.60
C MET A 92 4.32 -6.53 -1.49
N VAL A 93 3.97 -7.74 -1.09
CA VAL A 93 4.90 -8.89 -1.09
C VAL A 93 5.18 -9.29 -2.52
N ILE A 94 6.43 -9.17 -2.96
CA ILE A 94 6.87 -9.59 -4.31
C ILE A 94 7.59 -10.93 -4.31
N ASN A 95 8.01 -11.41 -3.13
CA ASN A 95 8.65 -12.72 -2.94
C ASN A 95 8.18 -13.36 -1.63
N PRO A 96 7.80 -14.65 -1.61
CA PRO A 96 7.33 -15.35 -0.41
C PRO A 96 8.32 -15.34 0.78
N ASP A 97 9.60 -15.10 0.53
CA ASP A 97 10.63 -15.02 1.57
C ASP A 97 10.71 -13.64 2.24
N GLY A 98 9.68 -12.80 2.03
CA GLY A 98 9.52 -11.54 2.74
C GLY A 98 10.16 -10.33 2.09
N LEU A 99 10.33 -10.31 0.76
CA LEU A 99 10.62 -9.07 0.05
C LEU A 99 9.32 -8.30 -0.20
N VAL A 100 9.32 -7.04 0.21
CA VAL A 100 8.18 -6.12 0.09
C VAL A 100 8.61 -4.89 -0.70
N LEU A 101 7.86 -4.58 -1.74
CA LEU A 101 8.00 -3.38 -2.54
C LEU A 101 7.09 -2.28 -1.98
N THR A 102 7.60 -1.05 -1.88
CA THR A 102 6.87 0.14 -1.44
C THR A 102 7.50 1.40 -2.03
N ASN A 103 6.93 2.58 -1.75
CA ASN A 103 7.54 3.86 -2.12
C ASN A 103 8.67 4.25 -1.16
N ASN A 104 9.65 5.00 -1.67
CA ASN A 104 10.72 5.56 -0.85
C ASN A 104 10.19 6.55 0.18
N HIS A 105 9.28 7.46 -0.19
CA HIS A 105 8.71 8.45 0.73
C HIS A 105 7.94 7.82 1.91
N VAL A 106 7.46 6.56 1.80
CA VAL A 106 6.82 5.84 2.90
C VAL A 106 7.81 5.51 4.01
N ILE A 107 9.09 5.30 3.66
CA ILE A 107 10.13 4.87 4.60
C ILE A 107 11.17 5.95 4.91
N GLU A 108 11.08 7.09 4.25
CA GLU A 108 12.03 8.20 4.44
C GLU A 108 12.01 8.68 5.88
N ASP A 109 13.18 8.96 6.45
CA ASP A 109 13.40 9.37 7.86
C ASP A 109 12.88 8.39 8.92
N ALA A 110 12.44 7.19 8.55
CA ALA A 110 11.96 6.19 9.48
C ALA A 110 13.11 5.61 10.32
N THR A 111 12.94 5.58 11.64
CA THR A 111 13.88 4.93 12.57
C THR A 111 13.49 3.51 12.89
N SER A 112 12.23 3.17 12.72
CA SER A 112 11.74 1.81 12.79
C SER A 112 10.58 1.63 11.82
N ILE A 113 10.53 0.46 11.18
CA ILE A 113 9.52 0.09 10.21
C ILE A 113 8.91 -1.23 10.66
N THR A 114 7.59 -1.24 10.82
CA THR A 114 6.81 -2.46 11.01
C THR A 114 5.92 -2.69 9.81
N ALA A 115 5.69 -3.95 9.46
CA ALA A 115 4.92 -4.35 8.32
C ALA A 115 3.95 -5.47 8.71
N THR A 116 2.66 -5.25 8.48
CA THR A 116 1.61 -6.23 8.77
C THR A 116 1.07 -6.81 7.48
N VAL A 117 1.16 -8.13 7.32
CA VAL A 117 0.65 -8.88 6.17
C VAL A 117 0.01 -10.18 6.63
N ALA A 118 -1.12 -10.54 6.03
CA ALA A 118 -1.88 -11.74 6.39
C ALA A 118 -2.15 -11.87 7.91
N GLY A 119 -2.41 -10.75 8.58
CA GLY A 119 -2.69 -10.69 10.03
C GLY A 119 -1.47 -10.85 10.94
N LYS A 120 -0.26 -10.88 10.41
CA LYS A 120 0.97 -10.98 11.19
C LYS A 120 1.88 -9.79 10.97
N THR A 121 2.41 -9.22 12.06
CA THR A 121 3.33 -8.08 12.06
C THR A 121 4.78 -8.55 12.12
N TYR A 122 5.62 -7.93 11.32
CA TYR A 122 7.06 -8.18 11.18
C TYR A 122 7.84 -6.88 11.36
N GLN A 123 9.05 -6.99 11.87
CA GLN A 123 10.04 -5.93 11.75
C GLN A 123 10.58 -5.94 10.31
N ALA A 124 10.60 -4.77 9.67
CA ALA A 124 11.12 -4.62 8.32
C ALA A 124 12.50 -3.94 8.35
N GLN A 125 13.38 -4.39 7.46
CA GLN A 125 14.68 -3.77 7.18
C GLN A 125 14.66 -3.22 5.76
N VAL A 126 15.20 -2.03 5.57
CA VAL A 126 15.41 -1.49 4.23
C VAL A 126 16.53 -2.26 3.54
N ALA A 127 16.21 -2.95 2.45
CA ALA A 127 17.21 -3.63 1.61
C ALA A 127 17.90 -2.62 0.70
N GLY A 128 17.20 -1.59 0.28
CA GLY A 128 17.68 -0.47 -0.50
C GLY A 128 16.51 0.37 -1.02
N TYR A 129 16.86 1.48 -1.67
CA TYR A 129 15.88 2.40 -2.24
C TYR A 129 16.45 3.20 -3.41
N ASP A 130 15.57 3.74 -4.20
CA ASP A 130 15.80 4.73 -5.25
C ASP A 130 14.90 5.94 -4.99
N LYS A 131 15.53 7.10 -4.72
CA LYS A 131 14.78 8.33 -4.44
C LYS A 131 14.20 8.93 -5.71
N ALA A 132 14.94 8.85 -6.82
CA ALA A 132 14.54 9.49 -8.07
C ALA A 132 13.26 8.86 -8.66
N ASP A 133 13.12 7.54 -8.50
CA ASP A 133 11.96 6.79 -8.97
C ASP A 133 10.94 6.49 -7.84
N ASP A 134 11.17 7.02 -6.62
CA ASP A 134 10.31 6.81 -5.43
C ASP A 134 10.04 5.32 -5.13
N ILE A 135 11.09 4.49 -5.16
CA ILE A 135 10.99 3.04 -4.96
C ILE A 135 11.82 2.60 -3.77
N ALA A 136 11.27 1.74 -2.91
CA ALA A 136 12.00 1.08 -1.84
C ALA A 136 11.70 -0.41 -1.77
N LEU A 137 12.73 -1.18 -1.41
CA LEU A 137 12.63 -2.61 -1.15
C LEU A 137 12.90 -2.89 0.33
N LEU A 138 11.96 -3.57 0.97
CA LEU A 138 12.06 -3.99 2.36
C LEU A 138 12.26 -5.50 2.45
N ARG A 139 12.92 -5.94 3.52
CA ARG A 139 13.01 -7.34 3.92
C ARG A 139 12.37 -7.54 5.28
N LEU A 140 11.36 -8.40 5.36
CA LEU A 140 10.68 -8.75 6.60
C LEU A 140 11.48 -9.81 7.36
N ARG A 141 11.81 -9.52 8.62
CA ARG A 141 12.62 -10.44 9.44
C ARG A 141 11.84 -11.68 9.83
N GLY A 142 12.39 -12.85 9.50
CA GLY A 142 11.78 -14.14 9.83
C GLY A 142 10.50 -14.46 9.06
N ALA A 143 10.25 -13.76 7.97
CA ALA A 143 9.13 -14.05 7.08
C ALA A 143 9.46 -15.25 6.19
N VAL A 144 8.52 -16.17 6.07
CA VAL A 144 8.59 -17.33 5.19
C VAL A 144 7.19 -17.65 4.65
N ARG A 145 7.12 -18.07 3.40
CA ARG A 145 5.85 -18.49 2.74
C ARG A 145 4.74 -17.45 2.79
N LEU A 146 5.10 -16.17 2.68
CA LEU A 146 4.10 -15.13 2.57
C LEU A 146 3.36 -15.21 1.24
N PRO A 147 2.07 -14.84 1.20
CA PRO A 147 1.36 -14.68 -0.04
C PRO A 147 1.97 -13.52 -0.84
N ALA A 148 2.54 -13.81 -2.00
CA ALA A 148 3.02 -12.79 -2.93
C ALA A 148 1.87 -12.32 -3.83
N VAL A 149 1.89 -11.04 -4.22
CA VAL A 149 0.94 -10.53 -5.21
C VAL A 149 1.23 -11.11 -6.59
N PRO A 150 0.19 -11.44 -7.39
CA PRO A 150 0.41 -11.80 -8.79
C PRO A 150 0.88 -10.56 -9.56
N VAL A 151 2.07 -10.64 -10.16
CA VAL A 151 2.64 -9.55 -10.96
C VAL A 151 2.13 -9.63 -12.39
N GLY A 152 1.66 -8.50 -12.93
CA GLY A 152 1.30 -8.33 -14.33
C GLY A 152 2.45 -7.77 -15.16
N ASN A 153 2.08 -7.14 -16.29
CA ASN A 153 3.03 -6.46 -17.17
C ASN A 153 2.50 -5.07 -17.53
N SER A 154 3.17 -4.02 -17.03
CA SER A 154 2.78 -2.64 -17.28
C SER A 154 2.92 -2.19 -18.73
N SER A 155 3.75 -2.87 -19.54
CA SER A 155 3.89 -2.56 -20.98
C SER A 155 2.66 -2.95 -21.82
N LEU A 156 1.76 -3.77 -21.26
CA LEU A 156 0.54 -4.23 -21.94
C LEU A 156 -0.72 -3.49 -21.48
N VAL A 157 -0.55 -2.47 -20.65
CA VAL A 157 -1.67 -1.69 -20.09
C VAL A 157 -2.23 -0.74 -21.14
N ASN A 158 -3.56 -0.64 -21.18
CA ASN A 158 -4.27 0.23 -22.10
C ASN A 158 -5.16 1.23 -21.35
N VAL A 159 -5.33 2.43 -21.93
CA VAL A 159 -6.30 3.41 -21.44
C VAL A 159 -7.72 2.81 -21.49
N GLY A 160 -8.50 3.04 -20.43
CA GLY A 160 -9.84 2.47 -20.25
C GLY A 160 -9.86 1.09 -19.59
N GLN A 161 -8.72 0.43 -19.42
CA GLN A 161 -8.63 -0.87 -18.74
C GLN A 161 -9.12 -0.75 -17.30
N PRO A 162 -10.02 -1.66 -16.82
CA PRO A 162 -10.43 -1.72 -15.42
C PRO A 162 -9.26 -2.06 -14.51
N VAL A 163 -9.18 -1.35 -13.39
CA VAL A 163 -8.15 -1.54 -12.35
C VAL A 163 -8.75 -1.41 -10.96
N VAL A 164 -8.07 -1.96 -9.98
CA VAL A 164 -8.37 -1.82 -8.55
C VAL A 164 -7.08 -1.43 -7.85
N ALA A 165 -7.09 -0.33 -7.13
CA ALA A 165 -6.04 0.02 -6.18
C ALA A 165 -6.36 -0.61 -4.81
N LEU A 166 -5.36 -1.14 -4.13
CA LEU A 166 -5.52 -1.69 -2.77
C LEU A 166 -4.49 -1.06 -1.84
N GLY A 167 -4.96 -0.57 -0.69
CA GLY A 167 -4.06 0.08 0.26
C GLY A 167 -4.64 0.26 1.65
N ASN A 168 -3.82 0.83 2.52
CA ASN A 168 -4.13 1.18 3.91
C ASN A 168 -4.69 2.61 3.99
N ALA A 169 -5.81 2.86 3.31
CA ALA A 169 -6.41 4.18 3.18
C ALA A 169 -6.58 4.89 4.53
N GLY A 170 -5.90 6.02 4.69
CA GLY A 170 -5.93 6.83 5.91
C GLY A 170 -5.23 6.19 7.11
N GLY A 171 -4.36 5.18 6.91
CA GLY A 171 -3.59 4.54 7.99
C GLY A 171 -4.44 3.80 9.02
N ARG A 172 -5.57 3.21 8.61
CA ARG A 172 -6.55 2.58 9.51
C ARG A 172 -6.26 1.11 9.81
N GLU A 173 -5.13 0.60 9.37
CA GLU A 173 -4.73 -0.82 9.50
C GLU A 173 -5.73 -1.79 8.85
N VAL A 174 -6.45 -1.34 7.83
CA VAL A 174 -7.40 -2.13 7.05
C VAL A 174 -7.13 -1.93 5.56
N VAL A 175 -6.90 -3.04 4.85
CA VAL A 175 -6.76 -3.00 3.39
C VAL A 175 -8.11 -2.71 2.75
N THR A 176 -8.20 -1.56 2.12
CA THR A 176 -9.35 -1.10 1.32
C THR A 176 -9.07 -1.27 -0.17
N ALA A 177 -10.12 -1.32 -0.96
CA ALA A 177 -10.04 -1.41 -2.41
C ALA A 177 -10.78 -0.21 -3.04
N ALA A 178 -10.14 0.41 -4.02
CA ALA A 178 -10.70 1.51 -4.79
C ALA A 178 -10.72 1.12 -6.28
N PRO A 179 -11.89 0.78 -6.84
CA PRO A 179 -12.01 0.48 -8.25
C PRO A 179 -11.89 1.73 -9.12
N GLY A 180 -11.40 1.54 -10.34
CA GLY A 180 -11.24 2.60 -11.31
C GLY A 180 -10.89 2.07 -12.69
N LYS A 181 -10.38 2.98 -13.54
CA LYS A 181 -9.88 2.67 -14.88
C LYS A 181 -8.58 3.41 -15.12
N VAL A 182 -7.72 2.86 -15.95
CA VAL A 182 -6.56 3.58 -16.47
C VAL A 182 -7.05 4.77 -17.29
N ALA A 183 -6.65 5.96 -16.87
CA ALA A 183 -7.07 7.22 -17.51
C ALA A 183 -6.04 7.72 -18.53
N LYS A 184 -4.75 7.67 -18.16
CA LYS A 184 -3.63 8.09 -19.04
C LYS A 184 -2.39 7.26 -18.74
N LEU A 185 -1.47 7.25 -19.69
CA LEU A 185 -0.17 6.55 -19.61
C LEU A 185 0.97 7.51 -19.94
N ASN A 186 2.18 7.15 -19.54
CA ASN A 186 3.42 7.87 -19.84
C ASN A 186 3.42 9.34 -19.39
N LEU A 187 2.84 9.61 -18.22
CA LEU A 187 2.83 10.96 -17.68
C LEU A 187 4.14 11.28 -16.95
N ILE A 188 4.46 12.57 -16.90
CA ILE A 188 5.46 13.13 -16.01
C ILE A 188 4.69 13.80 -14.88
N VAL A 189 5.00 13.41 -13.64
CA VAL A 189 4.32 13.90 -12.44
C VAL A 189 5.37 14.48 -11.49
N THR A 190 5.20 15.74 -11.11
CA THR A 190 6.00 16.34 -10.04
C THR A 190 5.24 16.16 -8.72
N ALA A 191 5.80 15.38 -7.82
CA ALA A 191 5.27 15.15 -6.49
C ALA A 191 6.03 16.00 -5.47
N SER A 192 5.31 16.57 -4.50
CA SER A 192 5.90 17.20 -3.31
C SER A 192 5.31 16.54 -2.08
N ASP A 193 6.16 15.97 -1.23
CA ASP A 193 5.74 15.13 -0.11
C ASP A 193 5.12 15.90 1.05
N ARG A 194 5.45 17.18 1.19
CA ARG A 194 4.92 18.05 2.25
C ARG A 194 4.54 19.42 1.72
N VAL A 195 3.48 19.98 2.28
CA VAL A 195 3.16 21.40 2.09
C VAL A 195 4.30 22.24 2.69
N GLY A 196 5.06 22.92 1.83
CA GLY A 196 6.22 23.71 2.24
C GLY A 196 7.58 22.99 2.10
N SER A 197 7.63 21.76 1.60
CA SER A 197 8.89 21.12 1.23
C SER A 197 9.52 21.81 0.02
N MET A 198 10.83 22.08 0.08
CA MET A 198 11.61 22.57 -1.06
C MET A 198 12.05 21.44 -2.00
N THR A 199 11.79 20.20 -1.64
CA THR A 199 12.13 19.02 -2.45
C THR A 199 10.88 18.56 -3.20
N SER A 200 10.97 18.51 -4.51
CA SER A 200 9.97 17.91 -5.39
C SER A 200 10.65 16.83 -6.22
N GLU A 201 10.03 15.68 -6.28
CA GLU A 201 10.48 14.58 -7.15
C GLU A 201 9.71 14.62 -8.45
N THR A 202 10.40 14.34 -9.57
CA THR A 202 9.77 14.26 -10.88
C THR A 202 9.78 12.81 -11.35
N LEU A 203 8.60 12.19 -11.28
CA LEU A 203 8.39 10.79 -11.67
C LEU A 203 7.99 10.70 -13.14
N HIS A 204 8.59 9.78 -13.87
CA HIS A 204 8.41 9.60 -15.30
C HIS A 204 7.63 8.34 -15.64
N GLY A 205 6.95 8.33 -16.79
CA GLY A 205 6.26 7.16 -17.31
C GLY A 205 5.02 6.74 -16.52
N MET A 206 4.49 7.62 -15.66
CA MET A 206 3.44 7.32 -14.70
C MET A 206 2.13 6.88 -15.36
N VAL A 207 1.44 5.97 -14.69
CA VAL A 207 0.06 5.56 -15.00
C VAL A 207 -0.89 6.39 -14.17
N GLN A 208 -1.86 7.06 -14.81
CA GLN A 208 -2.97 7.72 -14.12
C GLN A 208 -4.18 6.79 -14.11
N ALA A 209 -4.78 6.61 -12.94
CA ALA A 209 -6.03 5.88 -12.77
C ALA A 209 -7.12 6.76 -12.15
N SER A 210 -8.37 6.46 -12.45
CA SER A 210 -9.53 7.10 -11.82
C SER A 210 -9.89 6.47 -10.47
N ALA A 211 -9.04 5.58 -9.95
CA ALA A 211 -9.15 5.05 -8.59
C ALA A 211 -8.92 6.19 -7.59
N GLY A 212 -9.79 6.27 -6.58
CA GLY A 212 -9.73 7.31 -5.55
C GLY A 212 -8.64 7.05 -4.52
N LEU A 213 -7.35 7.26 -4.88
CA LEU A 213 -6.23 7.09 -3.96
C LEU A 213 -6.21 8.19 -2.91
N VAL A 214 -5.93 7.81 -1.68
CA VAL A 214 -5.77 8.71 -0.53
C VAL A 214 -4.46 8.44 0.20
N ALA A 215 -4.09 9.33 1.12
CA ALA A 215 -2.91 9.12 1.97
C ALA A 215 -2.99 7.74 2.67
N GLY A 216 -1.88 7.01 2.68
CA GLY A 216 -1.80 5.63 3.18
C GLY A 216 -1.87 4.56 2.09
N ASP A 217 -2.39 4.85 0.91
CA ASP A 217 -2.39 3.92 -0.23
C ASP A 217 -1.04 3.84 -0.95
N SER A 218 -0.16 4.85 -0.76
CA SER A 218 1.19 4.89 -1.32
C SER A 218 1.97 3.60 -1.07
N GLY A 219 2.56 3.03 -2.13
CA GLY A 219 3.26 1.76 -2.14
C GLY A 219 2.35 0.54 -2.37
N GLY A 220 1.04 0.74 -2.39
CA GLY A 220 0.05 -0.31 -2.67
C GLY A 220 -0.01 -0.72 -4.15
N PRO A 221 -0.61 -1.89 -4.45
CA PRO A 221 -0.73 -2.37 -5.81
C PRO A 221 -1.91 -1.76 -6.56
N LEU A 222 -1.66 -1.16 -7.72
CA LEU A 222 -2.65 -0.93 -8.78
C LEU A 222 -2.76 -2.21 -9.61
N SER A 223 -3.90 -2.87 -9.59
CA SER A 223 -4.05 -4.21 -10.15
C SER A 223 -5.08 -4.26 -11.27
N GLY A 224 -4.74 -4.92 -12.36
CA GLY A 224 -5.65 -5.29 -13.43
C GLY A 224 -6.02 -6.76 -13.39
N THR A 225 -6.71 -7.24 -14.43
CA THR A 225 -7.14 -8.65 -14.55
C THR A 225 -5.99 -9.65 -14.55
N ASN A 226 -4.81 -9.25 -15.03
CA ASN A 226 -3.64 -10.12 -15.16
C ASN A 226 -2.59 -9.93 -14.04
N GLY A 227 -2.94 -9.22 -12.97
CA GLY A 227 -2.06 -8.95 -11.84
C GLY A 227 -1.76 -7.48 -11.64
N VAL A 228 -0.79 -7.20 -10.78
CA VAL A 228 -0.34 -5.84 -10.45
C VAL A 228 0.34 -5.21 -11.66
N ILE A 229 -0.13 -4.02 -12.08
CA ILE A 229 0.38 -3.26 -13.21
C ILE A 229 1.10 -1.98 -12.79
N GLY A 230 0.98 -1.57 -11.53
CA GLY A 230 1.64 -0.40 -10.99
C GLY A 230 1.72 -0.42 -9.48
N MET A 231 2.56 0.43 -8.94
CA MET A 231 2.67 0.74 -7.53
C MET A 231 2.09 2.13 -7.28
N ASP A 232 1.02 2.21 -6.49
CA ASP A 232 0.33 3.45 -6.22
C ASP A 232 1.23 4.45 -5.51
N THR A 233 1.18 5.71 -5.94
CA THR A 233 1.77 6.82 -5.23
C THR A 233 0.73 7.93 -5.11
N ALA A 234 0.49 8.41 -3.88
CA ALA A 234 -0.46 9.47 -3.60
C ALA A 234 0.17 10.83 -3.90
N ALA A 235 0.52 11.07 -5.16
CA ALA A 235 0.96 12.38 -5.59
C ALA A 235 -0.23 13.35 -5.55
N ARG A 236 -0.15 14.37 -4.72
CA ARG A 236 -1.09 15.50 -4.78
C ARG A 236 -0.73 16.35 -6.00
N GLY A 237 -1.45 16.12 -7.09
CA GLY A 237 -1.40 17.05 -8.21
C GLY A 237 -1.80 18.46 -7.74
N SER A 238 -1.12 19.48 -8.23
CA SER A 238 -1.33 20.90 -7.89
C SER A 238 -2.68 21.48 -8.33
N SER A 239 -3.61 20.68 -8.83
CA SER A 239 -4.93 21.11 -9.26
C SER A 239 -6.04 20.60 -8.35
N HIS A 240 -6.96 21.47 -7.97
CA HIS A 240 -8.17 21.25 -7.17
C HIS A 240 -9.19 20.27 -7.81
N GLN A 241 -8.82 19.52 -8.83
CA GLN A 241 -9.65 18.49 -9.44
C GLN A 241 -9.38 17.16 -8.72
N GLN A 242 -10.46 16.43 -8.48
CA GLN A 242 -10.57 15.10 -7.86
C GLN A 242 -9.26 14.31 -7.91
N ALA A 243 -8.78 13.86 -6.74
CA ALA A 243 -7.50 13.18 -6.58
C ALA A 243 -7.35 12.05 -7.63
N ALA A 244 -6.70 12.39 -8.75
CA ALA A 244 -6.32 11.39 -9.73
C ALA A 244 -5.24 10.54 -9.09
N GLY A 245 -5.45 9.23 -9.00
CA GLY A 245 -4.43 8.31 -8.55
C GLY A 245 -3.33 8.18 -9.59
N PHE A 246 -2.09 8.17 -9.16
CA PHE A 246 -0.93 7.90 -10.00
C PHE A 246 -0.25 6.63 -9.53
N ALA A 247 0.34 5.89 -10.46
CA ALA A 247 1.10 4.70 -10.13
C ALA A 247 2.39 4.62 -10.95
N ILE A 248 3.47 4.21 -10.30
CA ILE A 248 4.73 3.85 -10.94
C ILE A 248 4.50 2.53 -11.67
N PRO A 249 4.87 2.40 -12.97
CA PRO A 249 4.71 1.14 -13.71
C PRO A 249 5.40 -0.02 -13.00
N ILE A 250 4.73 -1.17 -12.88
CA ILE A 250 5.28 -2.30 -12.12
C ILE A 250 6.60 -2.83 -12.71
N ASN A 251 6.77 -2.77 -14.03
CA ASN A 251 8.03 -3.20 -14.66
C ASN A 251 9.21 -2.33 -14.23
N THR A 252 9.02 -1.00 -14.09
CA THR A 252 10.02 -0.08 -13.56
C THR A 252 10.33 -0.41 -12.10
N ALA A 253 9.30 -0.52 -11.26
CA ALA A 253 9.48 -0.81 -9.85
C ALA A 253 10.20 -2.15 -9.60
N LEU A 254 9.88 -3.19 -10.38
CA LEU A 254 10.57 -4.49 -10.28
C LEU A 254 12.00 -4.47 -10.83
N SER A 255 12.28 -3.65 -11.85
CA SER A 255 13.65 -3.48 -12.36
C SER A 255 14.56 -2.91 -11.28
N VAL A 256 14.12 -1.84 -10.59
CA VAL A 256 14.85 -1.22 -9.47
C VAL A 256 14.96 -2.20 -8.30
N ALA A 257 13.85 -2.85 -7.91
CA ALA A 257 13.86 -3.84 -6.83
C ALA A 257 14.83 -5.00 -7.12
N GLY A 258 14.93 -5.44 -8.36
CA GLY A 258 15.89 -6.47 -8.81
C GLY A 258 17.34 -6.02 -8.65
N GLN A 259 17.65 -4.78 -9.00
CA GLN A 259 18.99 -4.21 -8.80
C GLN A 259 19.33 -4.10 -7.32
N ILE A 260 18.40 -3.61 -6.49
CA ILE A 260 18.58 -3.56 -5.03
C ILE A 260 18.81 -4.96 -4.47
N ALA A 261 18.00 -5.95 -4.85
CA ALA A 261 18.13 -7.33 -4.36
C ALA A 261 19.46 -7.98 -4.76
N ALA A 262 20.02 -7.60 -5.91
CA ALA A 262 21.33 -8.03 -6.37
C ALA A 262 22.50 -7.27 -5.71
N GLY A 263 22.22 -6.26 -4.89
CA GLY A 263 23.26 -5.40 -4.29
C GLY A 263 23.93 -4.45 -5.28
N ALA A 264 23.28 -4.17 -6.41
CA ALA A 264 23.79 -3.29 -7.47
C ALA A 264 23.48 -1.82 -7.14
N ALA A 265 24.39 -1.16 -6.41
CA ALA A 265 24.32 0.27 -6.16
C ALA A 265 24.57 1.08 -7.44
N SER A 266 23.91 2.24 -7.55
CA SER A 266 24.13 3.22 -8.62
C SER A 266 24.05 4.64 -8.04
N PRO A 267 24.25 5.71 -8.83
CA PRO A 267 24.03 7.06 -8.35
C PRO A 267 22.63 7.29 -7.74
N ASP A 268 21.61 6.60 -8.26
CA ASP A 268 20.21 6.74 -7.83
C ASP A 268 19.81 5.65 -6.83
N ILE A 269 20.47 4.45 -6.88
CA ILE A 269 20.14 3.31 -6.01
C ILE A 269 21.10 3.20 -4.84
N THR A 270 20.55 3.31 -3.64
CA THR A 270 21.24 3.08 -2.36
C THR A 270 20.93 1.70 -1.82
N ILE A 271 21.95 0.92 -1.46
CA ILE A 271 21.79 -0.41 -0.84
C ILE A 271 21.82 -0.28 0.68
N GLY A 272 20.84 -0.87 1.33
CA GLY A 272 20.63 -0.76 2.76
C GLY A 272 20.06 0.59 3.18
N TYR A 273 20.04 0.83 4.49
CA TYR A 273 19.67 2.13 5.03
C TYR A 273 20.96 2.89 5.36
N PRO A 274 21.11 4.17 5.00
CA PRO A 274 22.34 4.89 5.27
C PRO A 274 22.62 4.94 6.77
N PRO A 275 23.90 4.78 7.19
CA PRO A 275 24.25 4.94 8.59
C PRO A 275 23.92 6.35 9.04
N PHE A 276 23.14 6.48 10.11
CA PHE A 276 22.80 7.77 10.67
C PHE A 276 23.97 8.34 11.48
N LEU A 277 24.58 9.41 10.99
CA LEU A 277 25.51 10.24 11.75
C LEU A 277 24.73 11.41 12.35
N GLY A 278 24.18 11.25 13.57
CA GLY A 278 23.52 12.32 14.29
C GLY A 278 24.54 13.34 14.81
N ILE A 279 24.67 14.50 14.16
CA ILE A 279 25.42 15.65 14.69
C ILE A 279 24.41 16.57 15.38
N PHE A 280 24.55 16.74 16.70
CA PHE A 280 23.74 17.69 17.47
C PHE A 280 24.52 19.00 17.61
N THR A 281 24.00 20.10 17.02
CA THR A 281 24.62 21.42 17.06
C THR A 281 23.99 22.37 18.09
N GLY A 282 23.12 21.87 18.96
CA GLY A 282 22.42 22.67 19.98
C GLY A 282 23.20 22.81 21.30
N ALA A 283 22.92 23.88 22.06
CA ALA A 283 23.55 24.22 23.32
C ALA A 283 23.17 23.33 24.52
N GLY A 284 22.80 22.08 24.32
CA GLY A 284 22.50 21.09 25.36
C GLY A 284 22.61 19.66 24.83
N SER A 285 23.47 18.87 25.44
CA SER A 285 23.55 17.43 25.09
C SER A 285 22.33 16.70 25.61
N PRO A 286 21.53 16.03 24.75
CA PRO A 286 20.45 15.16 25.21
C PRO A 286 20.99 14.09 26.18
N ALA A 287 20.21 13.75 27.18
CA ALA A 287 20.62 12.83 28.27
C ALA A 287 21.12 11.43 27.78
N TRP A 288 20.70 11.00 26.58
CA TRP A 288 21.11 9.71 25.98
C TRP A 288 22.52 9.72 25.35
N ILE A 289 23.13 10.92 25.09
CA ILE A 289 24.52 11.02 24.61
C ILE A 289 25.52 10.73 25.74
N ARG A 290 25.09 10.73 27.00
CA ARG A 290 25.96 10.54 28.18
C ARG A 290 26.28 9.10 28.50
N GLN A 291 25.76 8.13 27.79
CA GLN A 291 26.19 6.75 27.99
C GLN A 291 27.40 6.46 27.08
N PRO A 292 28.60 6.21 27.63
CA PRO A 292 29.72 5.76 26.82
C PRO A 292 29.34 4.42 26.20
N MET A 293 29.45 4.31 24.88
CA MET A 293 29.46 3.00 24.23
C MET A 293 30.55 2.19 24.89
N ARG A 294 30.19 1.16 25.65
CA ARG A 294 31.16 0.15 26.10
C ARG A 294 31.68 -0.50 24.81
N ALA A 295 32.93 -0.20 24.48
CA ALA A 295 33.66 -0.98 23.52
C ALA A 295 33.64 -2.42 24.03
N ASN A 296 33.07 -3.33 23.25
CA ASN A 296 33.18 -4.76 23.50
C ASN A 296 34.64 -5.16 23.14
N THR A 297 35.58 -4.87 24.02
CA THR A 297 36.92 -5.46 23.94
C THR A 297 36.76 -6.91 24.32
N GLY A 298 36.63 -7.75 23.29
CA GLY A 298 36.72 -9.21 23.44
C GLY A 298 38.02 -9.55 24.14
N ASP A 299 37.90 -10.07 25.36
CA ASP A 299 38.98 -10.67 26.14
C ASP A 299 39.41 -11.95 25.43
N SER A 300 40.56 -11.85 24.75
CA SER A 300 41.25 -12.97 24.15
C SER A 300 42.34 -13.46 25.12
N SER A 301 41.93 -14.10 26.22
CA SER A 301 42.89 -14.76 27.10
C SER A 301 42.25 -15.96 27.78
N ALA A 302 42.33 -17.12 27.13
CA ALA A 302 42.40 -18.43 27.79
C ALA A 302 42.74 -19.52 26.78
N ILE A 303 44.02 -19.70 26.46
CA ILE A 303 44.60 -20.98 26.10
C ILE A 303 46.00 -20.99 26.70
N ALA A 304 46.15 -21.68 27.80
CA ALA A 304 47.34 -22.35 28.25
C ALA A 304 46.93 -23.53 29.14
#